data_7c0a0c9a9776756998655673a448a31b
#
_entry.id   7c0a0c9a9776756998655673a448a31b
#
_cell.length_a   1.000
_cell.length_b   1.000
_cell.length_c   1.000
_cell.angle_alpha   90.00
_cell.angle_beta   90.00
_cell.angle_gamma   90.00
#
_symmetry.space_group_name_H-M   'P 1'
#
loop_
_entity.id
_entity.type
_entity.pdbx_description
1 polymer ?
#
loop_
_entity_poly.entity_id
_entity_poly.type
_entity_poly.pdbx_seq_one_letter_code
_entity_poly.pdbx_strand_id
1 'polypeptide(L)'
;LVLTHERTMILELADIRIQPGQQAAFDQAIQHGLNTVIAKAKGFEGFKVNRGVESPERYVLQIFWTTLENHTVDFRESPAFAEWRAIVGPFFAQPPVVEHFELVAKSNG
;
A
#
# COMPACT_ATOMS: atom_id res chain seq x y z
N LEU A 1 -19.71 28.70 -7.18
CA LEU A 1 -19.01 27.82 -6.32
C LEU A 1 -19.30 26.39 -6.62
N VAL A 2 -18.32 25.70 -6.91
CA VAL A 2 -18.50 24.33 -7.23
C VAL A 2 -18.25 23.48 -6.07
N LEU A 3 -19.20 22.69 -5.80
CA LEU A 3 -18.99 21.70 -4.82
C LEU A 3 -18.61 20.48 -5.53
N THR A 4 -17.35 20.35 -5.70
CA THR A 4 -16.89 19.10 -6.21
C THR A 4 -17.03 18.13 -5.09
N HIS A 5 -17.75 17.13 -5.34
CA HIS A 5 -17.78 16.02 -4.43
C HIS A 5 -16.58 15.14 -4.69
N GLU A 6 -15.42 15.76 -4.67
CA GLU A 6 -14.21 14.96 -4.69
C GLU A 6 -14.23 14.11 -3.45
N ARG A 7 -14.25 12.81 -3.65
CA ARG A 7 -14.17 11.92 -2.54
C ARG A 7 -12.81 12.08 -1.87
N THR A 8 -12.82 12.22 -0.57
CA THR A 8 -11.59 12.25 0.19
C THR A 8 -11.13 10.83 0.37
N MET A 9 -10.20 10.41 -0.46
CA MET A 9 -9.60 9.11 -0.31
C MET A 9 -8.64 9.12 0.87
N ILE A 10 -8.51 7.97 1.51
CA ILE A 10 -7.53 7.77 2.57
C ILE A 10 -6.29 7.16 1.94
N LEU A 11 -5.15 7.73 2.27
CA LEU A 11 -3.87 7.16 1.87
C LEU A 11 -3.34 6.27 2.98
N GLU A 12 -3.10 5.01 2.64
CA GLU A 12 -2.33 4.12 3.49
C GLU A 12 -0.87 4.20 3.03
N LEU A 13 0.04 4.48 3.95
CA LEU A 13 1.46 4.47 3.66
C LEU A 13 2.13 3.39 4.50
N ALA A 14 2.77 2.44 3.84
CA ALA A 14 3.52 1.39 4.50
C ALA A 14 5.02 1.61 4.24
N ASP A 15 5.77 1.80 5.32
CA ASP A 15 7.23 1.89 5.27
C ASP A 15 7.76 0.48 5.45
N ILE A 16 8.35 -0.07 4.38
CA ILE A 16 8.77 -1.47 4.32
C ILE A 16 10.28 -1.54 4.22
N ARG A 17 10.89 -2.38 5.06
CA ARG A 17 12.30 -2.72 4.96
C ARG A 17 12.42 -4.19 4.61
N ILE A 18 13.18 -4.50 3.55
CA ILE A 18 13.33 -5.89 3.10
C ILE A 18 14.72 -6.40 3.40
N GLN A 19 14.87 -7.72 3.31
CA GLN A 19 16.16 -8.37 3.46
C GLN A 19 17.11 -7.89 2.34
N PRO A 20 18.40 -7.67 2.66
CA PRO A 20 19.35 -7.20 1.66
C PRO A 20 19.46 -8.12 0.47
N GLY A 21 19.60 -7.54 -0.72
CA GLY A 21 19.79 -8.29 -1.93
C GLY A 21 18.56 -8.91 -2.54
N GLN A 22 17.38 -8.69 -1.95
CA GLN A 22 16.15 -9.32 -2.40
C GLN A 22 15.28 -8.39 -3.25
N GLN A 23 15.84 -7.28 -3.72
CA GLN A 23 15.04 -6.25 -4.41
C GLN A 23 14.33 -6.79 -5.65
N ALA A 24 15.04 -7.54 -6.51
CA ALA A 24 14.43 -8.02 -7.74
C ALA A 24 13.27 -8.98 -7.46
N ALA A 25 13.44 -9.88 -6.51
CA ALA A 25 12.38 -10.82 -6.15
C ALA A 25 11.21 -10.10 -5.46
N PHE A 26 11.52 -9.14 -4.58
CA PHE A 26 10.48 -8.38 -3.89
C PHE A 26 9.70 -7.50 -4.86
N ASP A 27 10.37 -6.88 -5.83
CA ASP A 27 9.69 -6.05 -6.83
C ASP A 27 8.59 -6.86 -7.54
N GLN A 28 8.91 -8.10 -7.90
CA GLN A 28 7.92 -8.97 -8.55
C GLN A 28 6.83 -9.41 -7.59
N ALA A 29 7.22 -9.78 -6.38
CA ALA A 29 6.26 -10.26 -5.39
C ALA A 29 5.26 -9.18 -5.00
N ILE A 30 5.74 -7.96 -4.74
CA ILE A 30 4.83 -6.89 -4.30
C ILE A 30 3.89 -6.49 -5.42
N GLN A 31 4.36 -6.43 -6.66
CA GLN A 31 3.50 -6.14 -7.80
C GLN A 31 2.44 -7.22 -7.97
N HIS A 32 2.84 -8.48 -7.85
CA HIS A 32 1.90 -9.59 -7.94
C HIS A 32 0.83 -9.50 -6.84
N GLY A 33 1.25 -9.28 -5.60
CA GLY A 33 0.31 -9.17 -4.48
C GLY A 33 -0.62 -7.98 -4.61
N LEU A 34 -0.11 -6.84 -5.07
CA LEU A 34 -0.94 -5.66 -5.28
C LEU A 34 -1.98 -5.90 -6.37
N ASN A 35 -1.58 -6.50 -7.48
CA ASN A 35 -2.48 -6.68 -8.63
C ASN A 35 -3.48 -7.83 -8.44
N THR A 36 -3.14 -8.86 -7.68
CA THR A 36 -4.00 -10.02 -7.57
C THR A 36 -4.80 -10.07 -6.27
N VAL A 37 -4.33 -9.39 -5.22
CA VAL A 37 -5.00 -9.41 -3.91
C VAL A 37 -5.55 -8.03 -3.56
N ILE A 38 -4.66 -7.05 -3.42
CA ILE A 38 -5.06 -5.71 -2.95
C ILE A 38 -6.02 -5.04 -3.91
N ALA A 39 -5.75 -5.13 -5.21
CA ALA A 39 -6.57 -4.46 -6.22
C ALA A 39 -8.01 -4.98 -6.29
N LYS A 40 -8.27 -6.15 -5.69
CA LYS A 40 -9.62 -6.72 -5.65
C LYS A 40 -10.34 -6.39 -4.36
N ALA A 41 -9.70 -5.70 -3.44
CA ALA A 41 -10.29 -5.40 -2.15
C ALA A 41 -11.35 -4.30 -2.27
N LYS A 42 -12.37 -4.39 -1.40
CA LYS A 42 -13.41 -3.38 -1.34
C LYS A 42 -12.81 -2.03 -1.01
N GLY A 43 -13.15 -1.02 -1.81
CA GLY A 43 -12.70 0.35 -1.58
C GLY A 43 -11.32 0.66 -2.11
N PHE A 44 -10.67 -0.28 -2.78
CA PHE A 44 -9.36 -0.02 -3.39
C PHE A 44 -9.50 1.02 -4.51
N GLU A 45 -8.63 2.06 -4.49
CA GLU A 45 -8.67 3.15 -5.47
C GLU A 45 -7.37 3.28 -6.27
N GLY A 46 -6.31 2.61 -5.88
CA GLY A 46 -5.04 2.66 -6.61
C GLY A 46 -3.85 2.46 -5.69
N PHE A 47 -2.69 2.28 -6.29
CA PHE A 47 -1.46 2.13 -5.51
C PHE A 47 -0.27 2.74 -6.24
N LYS A 48 0.75 3.05 -5.46
CA LYS A 48 2.10 3.35 -5.94
C LYS A 48 3.07 2.65 -4.99
N VAL A 49 4.18 2.17 -5.54
CA VAL A 49 5.26 1.64 -4.71
C VAL A 49 6.57 2.20 -5.23
N ASN A 50 7.40 2.70 -4.31
CA ASN A 50 8.68 3.30 -4.63
C ASN A 50 9.78 2.64 -3.82
N ARG A 51 10.95 2.49 -4.45
CA ARG A 51 12.15 2.00 -3.76
C ARG A 51 13.00 3.18 -3.35
N GLY A 52 13.58 3.13 -2.16
CA GLY A 52 14.48 4.17 -1.70
C GLY A 52 15.71 4.28 -2.59
N VAL A 53 16.07 5.51 -2.94
CA VAL A 53 17.29 5.77 -3.70
C VAL A 53 18.50 5.66 -2.78
N GLU A 54 18.43 6.32 -1.61
CA GLU A 54 19.52 6.27 -0.64
C GLU A 54 19.57 4.94 0.11
N SER A 55 18.43 4.28 0.25
CA SER A 55 18.32 3.02 0.99
C SER A 55 17.58 2.01 0.13
N PRO A 56 18.29 1.26 -0.71
CA PRO A 56 17.63 0.33 -1.66
C PRO A 56 16.83 -0.79 -1.01
N GLU A 57 17.01 -1.04 0.29
CA GLU A 57 16.19 -2.03 1.01
C GLU A 57 14.91 -1.42 1.58
N ARG A 58 14.69 -0.12 1.38
CA ARG A 58 13.49 0.55 1.88
C ARG A 58 12.53 0.80 0.74
N TYR A 59 11.28 0.47 0.98
CA TYR A 59 10.19 0.72 0.04
C TYR A 59 9.10 1.51 0.74
N VAL A 60 8.45 2.39 -0.03
CA VAL A 60 7.28 3.12 0.44
C VAL A 60 6.12 2.69 -0.43
N LEU A 61 5.17 2.00 0.19
CA LEU A 61 3.96 1.55 -0.49
C LEU A 61 2.83 2.51 -0.13
N GLN A 62 2.17 3.03 -1.16
CA GLN A 62 1.01 3.89 -1.00
C GLN A 62 -0.19 3.19 -1.60
N ILE A 63 -1.25 3.04 -0.81
CA ILE A 63 -2.51 2.48 -1.29
C ILE A 63 -3.60 3.48 -0.97
N PHE A 64 -4.45 3.75 -1.96
CA PHE A 64 -5.56 4.68 -1.79
C PHE A 64 -6.84 3.89 -1.57
N TRP A 65 -7.57 4.26 -0.53
CA TRP A 65 -8.80 3.60 -0.12
C TRP A 65 -9.95 4.61 -0.10
N THR A 66 -11.15 4.16 -0.43
CA THR A 66 -12.33 5.03 -0.35
C THR A 66 -12.56 5.48 1.08
N THR A 67 -12.42 4.57 2.04
CA THR A 67 -12.56 4.88 3.47
C THR A 67 -11.45 4.22 4.26
N LEU A 68 -11.22 4.73 5.47
CA LEU A 68 -10.26 4.14 6.39
C LEU A 68 -10.64 2.69 6.72
N GLU A 69 -11.92 2.44 6.94
CA GLU A 69 -12.41 1.12 7.33
C GLU A 69 -12.26 0.09 6.23
N ASN A 70 -12.21 0.51 4.96
CA ASN A 70 -11.92 -0.44 3.88
C ASN A 70 -10.61 -1.15 4.11
N HIS A 71 -9.61 -0.45 4.66
CA HIS A 71 -8.32 -1.07 4.97
C HIS A 71 -8.31 -1.71 6.36
N THR A 72 -8.67 -0.94 7.39
CA THR A 72 -8.45 -1.36 8.77
C THR A 72 -9.40 -2.46 9.23
N VAL A 73 -10.56 -2.55 8.60
CA VAL A 73 -11.58 -3.55 8.95
C VAL A 73 -11.79 -4.52 7.80
N ASP A 74 -12.31 -4.03 6.67
CA ASP A 74 -12.72 -4.93 5.59
C ASP A 74 -11.57 -5.76 5.05
N PHE A 75 -10.44 -5.14 4.76
CA PHE A 75 -9.30 -5.89 4.23
C PHE A 75 -8.56 -6.65 5.32
N ARG A 76 -8.26 -5.97 6.43
CA ARG A 76 -7.42 -6.55 7.48
C ARG A 76 -8.07 -7.77 8.15
N GLU A 77 -9.39 -7.83 8.18
CA GLU A 77 -10.13 -8.95 8.76
C GLU A 77 -10.56 -9.97 7.71
N SER A 78 -10.14 -9.82 6.46
CA SER A 78 -10.49 -10.74 5.39
C SER A 78 -9.42 -11.80 5.20
N PRO A 79 -9.76 -12.94 4.58
CA PRO A 79 -8.75 -13.94 4.20
C PRO A 79 -7.71 -13.38 3.24
N ALA A 80 -8.06 -12.36 2.48
CA ALA A 80 -7.12 -11.74 1.53
C ALA A 80 -5.91 -11.13 2.23
N PHE A 81 -6.06 -10.67 3.48
CA PHE A 81 -4.94 -10.14 4.23
C PHE A 81 -3.85 -11.20 4.43
N ALA A 82 -4.26 -12.42 4.77
CA ALA A 82 -3.32 -13.52 4.93
C ALA A 82 -2.64 -13.88 3.61
N GLU A 83 -3.38 -13.83 2.49
CA GLU A 83 -2.79 -14.05 1.18
C GLU A 83 -1.72 -13.00 0.87
N TRP A 84 -2.04 -11.74 1.13
CA TRP A 84 -1.10 -10.64 0.93
C TRP A 84 0.17 -10.87 1.74
N ARG A 85 0.03 -11.20 3.02
CA ARG A 85 1.17 -11.42 3.90
C ARG A 85 2.00 -12.63 3.47
N ALA A 86 1.37 -13.66 2.94
CA ALA A 86 2.10 -14.83 2.45
C ALA A 86 2.97 -14.48 1.25
N ILE A 87 2.52 -13.53 0.41
CA ILE A 87 3.27 -13.11 -0.77
C ILE A 87 4.45 -12.22 -0.41
N VAL A 88 4.24 -11.20 0.43
CA VAL A 88 5.25 -10.17 0.69
C VAL A 88 5.98 -10.36 2.01
N GLY A 89 5.35 -10.97 3.00
CA GLY A 89 5.91 -11.10 4.34
C GLY A 89 7.28 -11.75 4.42
N PRO A 90 7.56 -12.81 3.64
CA PRO A 90 8.88 -13.47 3.71
C PRO A 90 10.06 -12.57 3.38
N PHE A 91 9.82 -11.45 2.71
CA PHE A 91 10.88 -10.51 2.34
C PHE A 91 11.18 -9.48 3.42
N PHE A 92 10.31 -9.33 4.40
CA PHE A 92 10.45 -8.26 5.40
C PHE A 92 11.63 -8.50 6.33
N ALA A 93 12.46 -7.46 6.51
CA ALA A 93 13.52 -7.48 7.51
C ALA A 93 12.97 -7.15 8.89
N GLN A 94 11.82 -6.47 8.94
CA GLN A 94 11.14 -6.06 10.17
C GLN A 94 9.67 -5.83 9.81
N PRO A 95 8.78 -5.78 10.80
CA PRO A 95 7.37 -5.48 10.51
C PRO A 95 7.25 -4.10 9.87
N PRO A 96 6.46 -3.95 8.81
CA PRO A 96 6.23 -2.65 8.19
C PRO A 96 5.54 -1.70 9.17
N VAL A 97 5.85 -0.42 9.02
CA VAL A 97 5.17 0.63 9.76
C VAL A 97 4.09 1.20 8.85
N VAL A 98 2.85 1.10 9.29
CA VAL A 98 1.69 1.49 8.47
C VAL A 98 0.98 2.65 9.14
N GLU A 99 0.76 3.72 8.38
CA GLU A 99 0.04 4.91 8.85
C GLU A 99 -0.94 5.35 7.77
N HIS A 100 -1.92 6.16 8.17
CA HIS A 100 -2.97 6.63 7.27
C HIS A 100 -2.98 8.15 7.23
N PHE A 101 -3.30 8.70 6.07
CA PHE A 101 -3.25 10.14 5.83
C PHE A 101 -4.46 10.62 5.07
N GLU A 102 -4.89 11.83 5.35
CA GLU A 102 -5.91 12.51 4.59
C GLU A 102 -5.24 13.52 3.67
N LEU A 103 -5.82 13.70 2.49
CA LEU A 103 -5.29 14.68 1.55
C LEU A 103 -5.58 16.08 2.06
N VAL A 104 -4.54 16.93 2.08
CA VAL A 104 -4.69 18.34 2.44
C VAL A 104 -4.69 19.19 1.18
N ALA A 105 -3.80 18.89 0.24
CA ALA A 105 -3.69 19.68 -0.99
C ALA A 105 -2.98 18.86 -2.05
N LYS A 106 -3.27 19.16 -3.29
CA LYS A 106 -2.54 18.59 -4.42
C LYS A 106 -2.43 19.64 -5.51
N SER A 107 -1.42 19.49 -6.36
CA SER A 107 -1.29 20.36 -7.52
C SER A 107 -2.28 19.95 -8.60
N ASN A 108 -2.47 20.83 -9.58
CA ASN A 108 -3.33 20.53 -10.71
C ASN A 108 -2.61 19.79 -11.83
N GLY A 109 -1.35 19.57 -11.67
CA GLY A 109 -0.63 18.91 -12.75
C GLY A 109 0.48 18.03 -12.29
#